data_52396c21a68753f6e117844bd02cb817
#
_entry.id   52396c21a68753f6e117844bd02cb817
#
_cell.length_a   1.000
_cell.length_b   1.000
_cell.length_c   1.000
_cell.angle_alpha   90.00
_cell.angle_beta   90.00
_cell.angle_gamma   90.00
#
_symmetry.space_group_name_H-M   'P 1'
#
loop_
_entity.id
_entity.type
_entity.pdbx_description
1 polymer ?
#
loop_
_entity_poly.entity_id
_entity_poly.type
_entity_poly.pdbx_seq_one_letter_code
_entity_poly.pdbx_strand_id
1 'polypeptide(L)'
;LQYWLVGFQLTVFLGFGAVAIYRYCTGTAVNPTPLKLEWFNPFAVDSLGTFVAGVSLSLFIYWGWDVSLTVNEEADDASSTPGRAAVLTVVTIVSVYMFVTIGSMMFAGLGKDGIGLGNPAIQDNVFFALARPVLGPFAILMSTAVLISSAASLQSTFVSPARTLLSMGYYGAMPEKLGEISPRFLTPGRATVVSAIAASTFYTLLRFVSTTVLWDTVQTLGAMIAFYYGLTAFAAVWYFRGQWFRSVRCFFFTLVSPGLGGLFLFSLLGLTLKDSLDPSYGSGSQIFGVGLVFVLTLVLILLGVVLMLVQYVRAPSFFRGEVIARSDAVTEETKTETDLEGGAAAPFRAAS
;
A
#
# COMPACT_ATOMS: atom_id res chain seq x y z
N LEU A 1 -9.96 20.19 -1.93
CA LEU A 1 -8.90 20.06 -2.94
C LEU A 1 -8.74 18.61 -3.38
N GLN A 2 -8.56 17.65 -2.45
CA GLN A 2 -8.32 16.22 -2.72
C GLN A 2 -9.37 15.60 -3.65
N TYR A 3 -10.67 15.86 -3.42
CA TYR A 3 -11.74 15.35 -4.27
C TYR A 3 -11.61 15.78 -5.74
N TRP A 4 -11.20 17.03 -5.96
CA TRP A 4 -11.01 17.56 -7.32
C TRP A 4 -9.80 16.92 -8.01
N LEU A 5 -8.71 16.73 -7.27
CA LEU A 5 -7.50 16.10 -7.80
C LEU A 5 -7.75 14.64 -8.19
N VAL A 6 -8.40 13.88 -7.29
CA VAL A 6 -8.76 12.48 -7.55
C VAL A 6 -9.81 12.38 -8.67
N GLY A 7 -10.83 13.23 -8.66
CA GLY A 7 -11.85 13.26 -9.72
C GLY A 7 -11.26 13.56 -11.09
N PHE A 8 -10.37 14.55 -11.19
CA PHE A 8 -9.65 14.86 -12.44
C PHE A 8 -8.82 13.67 -12.91
N GLN A 9 -8.03 13.09 -12.03
CA GLN A 9 -7.17 11.94 -12.31
C GLN A 9 -7.99 10.75 -12.84
N LEU A 10 -9.04 10.36 -12.13
CA LEU A 10 -9.92 9.26 -12.54
C LEU A 10 -10.57 9.54 -13.91
N THR A 11 -11.02 10.77 -14.13
CA THR A 11 -11.61 11.17 -15.42
C THR A 11 -10.63 11.02 -16.57
N VAL A 12 -9.37 11.43 -16.38
CA VAL A 12 -8.33 11.32 -17.41
C VAL A 12 -7.97 9.86 -17.66
N PHE A 13 -7.78 9.03 -16.64
CA PHE A 13 -7.46 7.61 -16.82
C PHE A 13 -8.61 6.82 -17.45
N LEU A 14 -9.85 7.05 -17.01
CA LEU A 14 -11.02 6.41 -17.63
C LEU A 14 -11.22 6.89 -19.06
N GLY A 15 -11.06 8.18 -19.33
CA GLY A 15 -11.08 8.76 -20.67
C GLY A 15 -10.01 8.16 -21.57
N PHE A 16 -8.79 7.98 -21.06
CA PHE A 16 -7.69 7.34 -21.79
C PHE A 16 -8.06 5.89 -22.17
N GLY A 17 -8.52 5.08 -21.21
CA GLY A 17 -8.95 3.71 -21.47
C GLY A 17 -10.09 3.62 -22.49
N ALA A 18 -11.09 4.50 -22.36
CA ALA A 18 -12.23 4.57 -23.29
C ALA A 18 -11.77 4.94 -24.71
N VAL A 19 -10.89 5.94 -24.85
CA VAL A 19 -10.36 6.36 -26.16
C VAL A 19 -9.48 5.26 -26.77
N ALA A 20 -8.67 4.56 -25.97
CA ALA A 20 -7.85 3.44 -26.43
C ALA A 20 -8.73 2.31 -27.02
N ILE A 21 -9.80 1.92 -26.30
CA ILE A 21 -10.76 0.93 -26.78
C ILE A 21 -11.51 1.43 -28.02
N TYR A 22 -11.95 2.69 -28.04
CA TYR A 22 -12.61 3.27 -29.21
C TYR A 22 -11.72 3.22 -30.46
N ARG A 23 -10.45 3.59 -30.34
CA ARG A 23 -9.47 3.51 -31.42
C ARG A 23 -9.22 2.09 -31.91
N TYR A 24 -9.22 1.13 -30.99
CA TYR A 24 -9.18 -0.29 -31.35
C TYR A 24 -10.41 -0.68 -32.19
N CYS A 25 -11.62 -0.34 -31.77
CA CYS A 25 -12.86 -0.66 -32.45
C CYS A 25 -12.98 0.02 -33.84
N THR A 26 -12.38 1.20 -33.99
CA THR A 26 -12.38 1.94 -35.27
C THR A 26 -11.21 1.57 -36.19
N GLY A 27 -10.37 0.61 -35.82
CA GLY A 27 -9.21 0.18 -36.61
C GLY A 27 -8.07 1.21 -36.67
N THR A 28 -8.05 2.19 -35.76
CA THR A 28 -7.00 3.23 -35.66
C THR A 28 -5.99 2.96 -34.55
N ALA A 29 -6.02 1.77 -33.94
CA ALA A 29 -5.02 1.32 -32.98
C ALA A 29 -3.66 1.07 -33.67
N VAL A 30 -2.56 1.33 -32.95
CA VAL A 30 -1.22 1.20 -33.53
C VAL A 30 -0.83 -0.28 -33.67
N ASN A 31 -1.04 -1.07 -32.62
CA ASN A 31 -0.78 -2.52 -32.61
C ASN A 31 -2.02 -3.26 -32.08
N PRO A 32 -3.10 -3.35 -32.89
CA PRO A 32 -4.39 -3.88 -32.42
C PRO A 32 -4.23 -5.33 -31.96
N THR A 33 -4.58 -5.57 -30.70
CA THR A 33 -4.56 -6.92 -30.12
C THR A 33 -5.96 -7.24 -29.59
N PRO A 34 -6.59 -8.32 -30.07
CA PRO A 34 -7.95 -8.68 -29.62
C PRO A 34 -7.93 -9.11 -28.16
N LEU A 35 -9.00 -8.76 -27.44
CA LEU A 35 -9.21 -9.23 -26.07
C LEU A 35 -9.27 -10.76 -26.04
N LYS A 36 -8.43 -11.38 -25.23
CA LYS A 36 -8.37 -12.84 -25.04
C LYS A 36 -8.73 -13.18 -23.62
N LEU A 37 -9.56 -14.21 -23.43
CA LEU A 37 -9.90 -14.74 -22.10
C LEU A 37 -8.67 -15.31 -21.37
N GLU A 38 -7.64 -15.72 -22.12
CA GLU A 38 -6.36 -16.17 -21.57
C GLU A 38 -5.66 -15.12 -20.71
N TRP A 39 -5.90 -13.83 -20.93
CA TRP A 39 -5.33 -12.75 -20.10
C TRP A 39 -5.79 -12.81 -18.65
N PHE A 40 -6.92 -13.45 -18.40
CA PHE A 40 -7.49 -13.62 -17.05
C PHE A 40 -7.20 -15.01 -16.45
N ASN A 41 -6.44 -15.85 -17.16
CA ASN A 41 -6.09 -17.17 -16.68
C ASN A 41 -4.73 -17.16 -15.96
N PRO A 42 -4.68 -17.26 -14.63
CA PRO A 42 -3.42 -17.25 -13.88
C PRO A 42 -2.54 -18.49 -14.17
N PHE A 43 -3.10 -19.53 -14.79
CA PHE A 43 -2.37 -20.74 -15.17
C PHE A 43 -1.79 -20.68 -16.59
N ALA A 44 -2.06 -19.63 -17.36
CA ALA A 44 -1.50 -19.40 -18.69
C ALA A 44 -0.12 -18.70 -18.64
N VAL A 45 0.47 -18.57 -17.46
CA VAL A 45 1.80 -17.93 -17.26
C VAL A 45 2.89 -18.95 -17.50
N ASP A 46 3.95 -18.57 -18.22
CA ASP A 46 5.02 -19.46 -18.69
C ASP A 46 5.80 -20.15 -17.56
N SER A 47 5.91 -19.52 -16.40
CA SER A 47 6.63 -20.07 -15.26
C SER A 47 6.11 -19.57 -13.91
N LEU A 48 6.35 -20.34 -12.85
CA LEU A 48 6.06 -19.94 -11.48
C LEU A 48 6.82 -18.66 -11.10
N GLY A 49 8.07 -18.49 -11.53
CA GLY A 49 8.85 -17.28 -11.27
C GLY A 49 8.23 -16.03 -11.89
N THR A 50 7.74 -16.11 -13.12
CA THR A 50 7.02 -15.00 -13.79
C THR A 50 5.73 -14.67 -13.04
N PHE A 51 4.98 -15.68 -12.58
CA PHE A 51 3.80 -15.49 -11.77
C PHE A 51 4.12 -14.78 -10.45
N VAL A 52 5.13 -15.25 -9.72
CA VAL A 52 5.58 -14.67 -8.44
C VAL A 52 6.01 -13.21 -8.61
N ALA A 53 6.81 -12.92 -9.64
CA ALA A 53 7.25 -11.54 -9.94
C ALA A 53 6.05 -10.62 -10.24
N GLY A 54 5.10 -11.07 -11.04
CA GLY A 54 3.87 -10.31 -11.35
C GLY A 54 2.98 -10.07 -10.13
N VAL A 55 2.79 -11.08 -9.28
CA VAL A 55 2.01 -10.93 -8.05
C VAL A 55 2.72 -10.04 -7.03
N SER A 56 4.04 -10.14 -6.89
CA SER A 56 4.82 -9.25 -6.01
C SER A 56 4.70 -7.78 -6.43
N LEU A 57 4.78 -7.50 -7.72
CA LEU A 57 4.54 -6.17 -8.27
C LEU A 57 3.09 -5.72 -8.04
N SER A 58 2.12 -6.63 -8.19
CA SER A 58 0.70 -6.34 -7.95
C SER A 58 0.43 -5.98 -6.49
N LEU A 59 1.10 -6.59 -5.52
CA LEU A 59 0.98 -6.20 -4.12
C LEU A 59 1.34 -4.73 -3.90
N PHE A 60 2.40 -4.25 -4.55
CA PHE A 60 2.76 -2.84 -4.51
C PHE A 60 1.72 -1.94 -5.18
N ILE A 61 1.23 -2.32 -6.37
CA ILE A 61 0.27 -1.53 -7.15
C ILE A 61 -1.07 -1.37 -6.41
N TYR A 62 -1.51 -2.39 -5.67
CA TYR A 62 -2.76 -2.37 -4.88
C TYR A 62 -2.57 -1.94 -3.42
N TRP A 63 -1.36 -1.57 -3.01
CA TRP A 63 -1.07 -1.11 -1.67
C TRP A 63 -1.66 0.28 -1.39
N GLY A 64 -2.00 0.55 -0.12
CA GLY A 64 -2.47 1.86 0.34
C GLY A 64 -3.96 1.95 0.65
N TRP A 65 -4.75 0.90 0.40
CA TRP A 65 -6.16 0.84 0.82
C TRP A 65 -6.32 0.88 2.34
N ASP A 66 -5.32 0.42 3.06
CA ASP A 66 -5.25 0.36 4.53
C ASP A 66 -5.05 1.75 5.17
N VAL A 67 -4.65 2.77 4.41
CA VAL A 67 -4.56 4.16 4.91
C VAL A 67 -5.90 4.62 5.47
N SER A 68 -7.03 4.20 4.88
CA SER A 68 -8.37 4.51 5.41
C SER A 68 -8.60 3.97 6.83
N LEU A 69 -7.88 2.91 7.23
CA LEU A 69 -7.96 2.33 8.56
C LEU A 69 -7.07 3.08 9.57
N THR A 70 -6.05 3.79 9.13
CA THR A 70 -5.15 4.56 10.01
C THR A 70 -5.74 5.89 10.47
N VAL A 71 -6.88 6.30 9.90
CA VAL A 71 -7.62 7.52 10.26
C VAL A 71 -8.98 7.23 10.92
N ASN A 72 -9.13 6.05 11.49
CA ASN A 72 -10.38 5.63 12.16
C ASN A 72 -10.85 6.62 13.23
N GLU A 73 -9.91 7.20 13.98
CA GLU A 73 -10.20 8.11 15.09
C GLU A 73 -10.81 9.43 14.63
N GLU A 74 -10.71 9.75 13.34
CA GLU A 74 -11.25 10.96 12.73
C GLU A 74 -12.61 10.72 12.02
N ALA A 75 -13.08 9.47 11.98
CA ALA A 75 -14.34 9.12 11.33
C ALA A 75 -15.50 9.21 12.32
N ASP A 76 -16.63 9.86 11.92
CA ASP A 76 -17.84 9.96 12.75
C ASP A 76 -18.39 8.59 13.18
N ASP A 77 -18.28 7.56 12.31
CA ASP A 77 -18.59 6.17 12.62
C ASP A 77 -17.34 5.32 12.38
N ALA A 78 -16.46 5.28 13.38
CA ALA A 78 -15.20 4.51 13.34
C ALA A 78 -15.42 3.01 13.21
N SER A 79 -16.62 2.50 13.57
CA SER A 79 -16.91 1.06 13.55
C SER A 79 -17.21 0.51 12.15
N SER A 80 -17.72 1.33 11.24
CA SER A 80 -18.18 0.87 9.92
C SER A 80 -17.58 1.63 8.73
N THR A 81 -17.43 2.94 8.85
CA THR A 81 -17.00 3.82 7.74
C THR A 81 -15.62 3.44 7.18
N PRO A 82 -14.57 3.24 7.99
CA PRO A 82 -13.24 2.94 7.45
C PRO A 82 -13.18 1.58 6.74
N GLY A 83 -13.86 0.57 7.27
CA GLY A 83 -13.93 -0.75 6.63
C GLY A 83 -14.66 -0.70 5.28
N ARG A 84 -15.78 0.05 5.19
CA ARG A 84 -16.50 0.25 3.92
C ARG A 84 -15.66 1.04 2.92
N ALA A 85 -14.98 2.09 3.38
CA ALA A 85 -14.08 2.89 2.55
C ALA A 85 -12.94 2.02 1.97
N ALA A 86 -12.32 1.16 2.78
CA ALA A 86 -11.27 0.25 2.34
C ALA A 86 -11.77 -0.70 1.23
N VAL A 87 -12.93 -1.34 1.42
CA VAL A 87 -13.51 -2.25 0.40
C VAL A 87 -13.84 -1.48 -0.88
N LEU A 88 -14.50 -0.31 -0.77
CA LEU A 88 -14.84 0.50 -1.94
C LEU A 88 -13.59 0.95 -2.70
N THR A 89 -12.55 1.34 -1.99
CA THR A 89 -11.25 1.72 -2.58
C THR A 89 -10.66 0.55 -3.37
N VAL A 90 -10.58 -0.65 -2.81
CA VAL A 90 -10.05 -1.83 -3.51
C VAL A 90 -10.86 -2.13 -4.77
N VAL A 91 -12.20 -2.18 -4.68
CA VAL A 91 -13.07 -2.45 -5.84
C VAL A 91 -12.89 -1.39 -6.92
N THR A 92 -12.85 -0.11 -6.54
CA THR A 92 -12.67 1.00 -7.50
C THR A 92 -11.32 0.92 -8.19
N ILE A 93 -10.23 0.74 -7.43
CA ILE A 93 -8.87 0.67 -7.98
C ILE A 93 -8.72 -0.52 -8.93
N VAL A 94 -9.17 -1.72 -8.51
CA VAL A 94 -9.14 -2.92 -9.37
C VAL A 94 -9.89 -2.67 -10.67
N SER A 95 -11.09 -2.10 -10.60
CA SER A 95 -11.91 -1.82 -11.78
C SER A 95 -11.24 -0.84 -12.74
N VAL A 96 -10.70 0.27 -12.21
CA VAL A 96 -10.01 1.29 -13.01
C VAL A 96 -8.73 0.72 -13.64
N TYR A 97 -7.91 0.01 -12.86
CA TYR A 97 -6.67 -0.58 -13.39
C TYR A 97 -6.94 -1.61 -14.46
N MET A 98 -7.90 -2.52 -14.24
CA MET A 98 -8.30 -3.50 -15.24
C MET A 98 -8.78 -2.83 -16.54
N PHE A 99 -9.63 -1.82 -16.41
CA PHE A 99 -10.17 -1.09 -17.57
C PHE A 99 -9.06 -0.39 -18.38
N VAL A 100 -8.16 0.34 -17.71
CA VAL A 100 -7.07 1.05 -18.38
C VAL A 100 -6.04 0.07 -18.97
N THR A 101 -5.72 -1.01 -18.26
CA THR A 101 -4.80 -2.03 -18.74
C THR A 101 -5.34 -2.73 -19.98
N ILE A 102 -6.60 -3.17 -19.96
CA ILE A 102 -7.25 -3.81 -21.12
C ILE A 102 -7.25 -2.85 -22.32
N GLY A 103 -7.64 -1.59 -22.12
CA GLY A 103 -7.62 -0.58 -23.19
C GLY A 103 -6.22 -0.38 -23.76
N SER A 104 -5.20 -0.30 -22.91
CA SER A 104 -3.79 -0.17 -23.31
C SER A 104 -3.32 -1.40 -24.12
N MET A 105 -3.62 -2.61 -23.63
CA MET A 105 -3.25 -3.86 -24.31
C MET A 105 -3.92 -4.00 -25.68
N MET A 106 -5.21 -3.64 -25.78
CA MET A 106 -5.94 -3.68 -27.04
C MET A 106 -5.40 -2.69 -28.07
N PHE A 107 -4.93 -1.51 -27.61
CA PHE A 107 -4.43 -0.44 -28.47
C PHE A 107 -2.95 -0.61 -28.88
N ALA A 108 -2.07 -0.91 -27.91
CA ALA A 108 -0.62 -0.92 -28.08
C ALA A 108 -0.03 -2.31 -28.27
N GLY A 109 -0.78 -3.36 -27.93
CA GLY A 109 -0.32 -4.74 -27.98
C GLY A 109 0.74 -5.06 -26.91
N LEU A 110 1.16 -6.35 -26.88
CA LEU A 110 2.15 -6.89 -25.95
C LEU A 110 3.55 -7.02 -26.56
N GLY A 111 3.77 -6.51 -27.76
CA GLY A 111 5.05 -6.58 -28.48
C GLY A 111 6.18 -5.84 -27.75
N LYS A 112 7.43 -6.16 -28.14
CA LYS A 112 8.65 -5.54 -27.58
C LYS A 112 9.12 -4.32 -28.38
N ASP A 113 8.45 -3.96 -29.47
CA ASP A 113 8.85 -2.89 -30.37
C ASP A 113 7.90 -1.68 -30.28
N GLY A 114 8.44 -0.49 -30.55
CA GLY A 114 7.68 0.73 -30.60
C GLY A 114 6.95 1.05 -29.28
N ILE A 115 5.61 1.21 -29.35
CA ILE A 115 4.76 1.47 -28.18
C ILE A 115 4.17 0.19 -27.55
N GLY A 116 4.60 -0.99 -27.97
CA GLY A 116 4.17 -2.26 -27.37
C GLY A 116 4.51 -2.34 -25.89
N LEU A 117 3.58 -2.84 -25.09
CA LEU A 117 3.73 -2.83 -23.60
C LEU A 117 4.88 -3.72 -23.08
N GLY A 118 5.39 -4.65 -23.91
CA GLY A 118 6.57 -5.45 -23.61
C GLY A 118 7.89 -4.75 -23.97
N ASN A 119 7.89 -3.51 -24.47
CA ASN A 119 9.10 -2.80 -24.84
C ASN A 119 9.83 -2.22 -23.61
N PRO A 120 11.07 -2.70 -23.29
CA PRO A 120 11.83 -2.19 -22.15
C PRO A 120 12.10 -0.68 -22.19
N ALA A 121 12.16 -0.07 -23.38
CA ALA A 121 12.48 1.36 -23.54
C ALA A 121 11.37 2.29 -23.05
N ILE A 122 10.13 1.80 -22.90
CA ILE A 122 8.99 2.62 -22.47
C ILE A 122 8.44 2.22 -21.11
N GLN A 123 8.89 1.10 -20.51
CA GLN A 123 8.29 0.59 -19.28
C GLN A 123 8.37 1.56 -18.09
N ASP A 124 9.36 2.43 -18.03
CA ASP A 124 9.46 3.46 -16.99
C ASP A 124 8.43 4.59 -17.15
N ASN A 125 7.91 4.79 -18.38
CA ASN A 125 7.06 5.92 -18.72
C ASN A 125 5.95 5.53 -19.71
N VAL A 126 5.29 4.41 -19.48
CA VAL A 126 4.27 3.84 -20.38
C VAL A 126 3.17 4.85 -20.70
N PHE A 127 2.62 5.53 -19.71
CA PHE A 127 1.55 6.51 -19.94
C PHE A 127 2.01 7.71 -20.77
N PHE A 128 3.27 8.14 -20.62
CA PHE A 128 3.83 9.20 -21.42
C PHE A 128 4.01 8.76 -22.89
N ALA A 129 4.50 7.53 -23.10
CA ALA A 129 4.65 6.96 -24.44
C ALA A 129 3.31 6.77 -25.15
N LEU A 130 2.27 6.35 -24.43
CA LEU A 130 0.93 6.09 -24.96
C LEU A 130 0.05 7.35 -25.06
N ALA A 131 0.34 8.41 -24.30
CA ALA A 131 -0.54 9.58 -24.20
C ALA A 131 -0.81 10.21 -25.56
N ARG A 132 0.22 10.49 -26.34
CA ARG A 132 0.06 11.13 -27.67
C ARG A 132 -0.58 10.22 -28.72
N PRO A 133 -0.16 8.94 -28.85
CA PRO A 133 -0.84 8.00 -29.74
C PRO A 133 -2.32 7.80 -29.43
N VAL A 134 -2.73 7.80 -28.15
CA VAL A 134 -4.13 7.56 -27.73
C VAL A 134 -4.95 8.86 -27.75
N LEU A 135 -4.48 9.90 -27.05
CA LEU A 135 -5.24 11.13 -26.80
C LEU A 135 -4.96 12.26 -27.81
N GLY A 136 -3.94 12.11 -28.67
CA GLY A 136 -3.59 13.14 -29.65
C GLY A 136 -3.23 14.48 -28.99
N PRO A 137 -3.93 15.59 -29.34
CA PRO A 137 -3.66 16.92 -28.76
C PRO A 137 -3.87 16.98 -27.24
N PHE A 138 -4.68 16.11 -26.67
CA PHE A 138 -4.99 16.04 -25.23
C PHE A 138 -3.98 15.25 -24.42
N ALA A 139 -2.85 14.85 -24.99
CA ALA A 139 -1.78 14.11 -24.30
C ALA A 139 -1.29 14.81 -23.04
N ILE A 140 -1.31 16.16 -23.00
CA ILE A 140 -0.92 16.94 -21.81
C ILE A 140 -1.76 16.63 -20.56
N LEU A 141 -3.04 16.24 -20.76
CA LEU A 141 -3.90 15.86 -19.65
C LEU A 141 -3.38 14.62 -18.92
N MET A 142 -2.82 13.65 -19.65
CA MET A 142 -2.20 12.45 -19.04
C MET A 142 -0.97 12.83 -18.21
N SER A 143 -0.07 13.65 -18.74
CA SER A 143 1.11 14.11 -18.00
C SER A 143 0.72 14.88 -16.73
N THR A 144 -0.30 15.72 -16.84
CA THR A 144 -0.84 16.47 -15.70
C THR A 144 -1.49 15.53 -14.68
N ALA A 145 -2.25 14.52 -15.12
CA ALA A 145 -2.88 13.54 -14.25
C ALA A 145 -1.83 12.71 -13.49
N VAL A 146 -0.76 12.26 -14.15
CA VAL A 146 0.35 11.52 -13.53
C VAL A 146 1.07 12.40 -12.50
N LEU A 147 1.34 13.67 -12.81
CA LEU A 147 1.97 14.60 -11.88
C LEU A 147 1.11 14.83 -10.63
N ILE A 148 -0.18 15.07 -10.82
CA ILE A 148 -1.16 15.25 -9.74
C ILE A 148 -1.26 13.97 -8.89
N SER A 149 -1.30 12.81 -9.54
CA SER A 149 -1.31 11.51 -8.87
C SER A 149 -0.09 11.32 -7.97
N SER A 150 1.09 11.62 -8.50
CA SER A 150 2.34 11.50 -7.73
C SER A 150 2.36 12.41 -6.51
N ALA A 151 1.89 13.66 -6.65
CA ALA A 151 1.81 14.62 -5.54
C ALA A 151 0.79 14.18 -4.48
N ALA A 152 -0.39 13.72 -4.90
CA ALA A 152 -1.42 13.23 -4.01
C ALA A 152 -1.00 11.95 -3.27
N SER A 153 -0.35 11.01 -3.97
CA SER A 153 0.22 9.79 -3.41
C SER A 153 1.28 10.10 -2.36
N LEU A 154 2.19 11.03 -2.62
CA LEU A 154 3.21 11.44 -1.66
C LEU A 154 2.57 11.94 -0.37
N GLN A 155 1.54 12.80 -0.48
CA GLN A 155 0.83 13.32 0.68
C GLN A 155 0.19 12.21 1.51
N SER A 156 -0.56 11.30 0.89
CA SER A 156 -1.24 10.21 1.60
C SER A 156 -0.27 9.19 2.20
N THR A 157 0.85 8.90 1.52
CA THR A 157 1.86 7.97 2.00
C THR A 157 2.54 8.46 3.29
N PHE A 158 2.64 9.77 3.52
CA PHE A 158 3.17 10.31 4.78
C PHE A 158 2.19 10.24 5.96
N VAL A 159 0.89 10.15 5.72
CA VAL A 159 -0.12 10.09 6.80
C VAL A 159 0.02 8.81 7.62
N SER A 160 0.11 7.66 6.96
CA SER A 160 0.13 6.35 7.64
C SER A 160 1.33 6.16 8.58
N PRO A 161 2.61 6.35 8.16
CA PRO A 161 3.76 6.23 9.06
C PRO A 161 3.71 7.23 10.22
N ALA A 162 3.28 8.47 9.97
CA ALA A 162 3.16 9.47 11.02
C ALA A 162 2.13 9.08 12.09
N ARG A 163 0.98 8.52 11.67
CA ARG A 163 -0.06 8.00 12.57
C ARG A 163 0.40 6.75 13.30
N THR A 164 1.09 5.84 12.63
CA THR A 164 1.65 4.66 13.26
C THR A 164 2.66 5.04 14.36
N LEU A 165 3.58 5.97 14.08
CA LEU A 165 4.53 6.45 15.09
C LEU A 165 3.84 7.20 16.24
N LEU A 166 2.78 7.96 15.95
CA LEU A 166 1.96 8.60 16.97
C LEU A 166 1.35 7.56 17.92
N SER A 167 0.66 6.55 17.39
CA SER A 167 0.08 5.45 18.16
C SER A 167 1.15 4.71 18.96
N MET A 168 2.28 4.36 18.35
CA MET A 168 3.37 3.68 19.04
C MET A 168 3.95 4.52 20.17
N GLY A 169 4.04 5.85 20.01
CA GLY A 169 4.44 6.78 21.05
C GLY A 169 3.40 6.88 22.17
N TYR A 170 2.13 6.98 21.82
CA TYR A 170 1.01 7.08 22.76
C TYR A 170 0.90 5.83 23.66
N TYR A 171 1.01 4.64 23.08
CA TYR A 171 0.97 3.38 23.81
C TYR A 171 2.32 2.96 24.45
N GLY A 172 3.34 3.81 24.39
CA GLY A 172 4.65 3.55 25.02
C GLY A 172 5.53 2.52 24.29
N ALA A 173 5.14 2.12 23.06
CA ALA A 173 5.98 1.27 22.22
C ALA A 173 7.17 2.01 21.60
N MET A 174 7.13 3.34 21.58
CA MET A 174 8.18 4.25 21.11
C MET A 174 8.30 5.42 22.12
N PRO A 175 9.33 6.28 22.01
CA PRO A 175 9.46 7.43 22.89
C PRO A 175 8.19 8.31 22.90
N GLU A 176 7.71 8.69 24.07
CA GLU A 176 6.47 9.45 24.30
C GLU A 176 6.39 10.73 23.46
N LYS A 177 7.52 11.36 23.17
CA LYS A 177 7.61 12.56 22.32
C LYS A 177 7.06 12.37 20.90
N LEU A 178 6.98 11.13 20.41
CA LEU A 178 6.36 10.81 19.12
C LEU A 178 4.83 10.71 19.23
N GLY A 179 4.32 10.44 20.43
CA GLY A 179 2.89 10.41 20.74
C GLY A 179 2.25 11.78 20.97
N GLU A 180 3.00 12.89 20.81
CA GLU A 180 2.51 14.24 21.02
C GLU A 180 1.89 14.82 19.73
N ILE A 181 0.71 15.43 19.88
CA ILE A 181 0.05 16.22 18.83
C ILE A 181 0.47 17.68 18.99
N SER A 182 0.86 18.33 17.89
CA SER A 182 1.21 19.75 17.88
C SER A 182 -0.02 20.61 18.20
N PRO A 183 0.02 21.48 19.25
CA PRO A 183 -1.12 22.34 19.57
C PRO A 183 -1.47 23.34 18.46
N ARG A 184 -0.49 23.73 17.65
CA ARG A 184 -0.66 24.73 16.57
C ARG A 184 -1.29 24.14 15.32
N PHE A 185 -0.88 22.91 14.95
CA PHE A 185 -1.26 22.30 13.67
C PHE A 185 -2.25 21.14 13.82
N LEU A 186 -2.53 20.72 15.05
CA LEU A 186 -3.38 19.57 15.40
C LEU A 186 -2.98 18.28 14.65
N THR A 187 -1.67 18.12 14.42
CA THR A 187 -1.09 16.99 13.68
C THR A 187 0.09 16.41 14.45
N PRO A 188 0.48 15.15 14.20
CA PRO A 188 1.65 14.51 14.81
C PRO A 188 2.97 15.04 14.19
N GLY A 189 3.26 16.32 14.38
CA GLY A 189 4.36 17.02 13.70
C GLY A 189 5.72 16.36 13.89
N ARG A 190 6.05 15.91 15.12
CA ARG A 190 7.33 15.21 15.39
C ARG A 190 7.41 13.87 14.67
N ALA A 191 6.35 13.08 14.72
CA ALA A 191 6.29 11.79 14.02
C ALA A 191 6.42 11.98 12.50
N THR A 192 5.76 13.00 11.94
CA THR A 192 5.87 13.35 10.51
C THR A 192 7.31 13.72 10.12
N VAL A 193 7.98 14.58 10.90
CA VAL A 193 9.37 14.99 10.60
C VAL A 193 10.33 13.81 10.71
N VAL A 194 10.19 12.96 11.73
CA VAL A 194 11.01 11.75 11.89
C VAL A 194 10.82 10.81 10.71
N SER A 195 9.57 10.56 10.29
CA SER A 195 9.28 9.74 9.11
C SER A 195 9.89 10.32 7.84
N ALA A 196 9.79 11.64 7.64
CA ALA A 196 10.36 12.32 6.48
C ALA A 196 11.89 12.22 6.43
N ILE A 197 12.56 12.44 7.58
CA ILE A 197 14.01 12.31 7.67
C ILE A 197 14.44 10.86 7.40
N ALA A 198 13.77 9.87 8.01
CA ALA A 198 14.07 8.47 7.81
C ALA A 198 13.92 8.06 6.34
N ALA A 199 12.80 8.42 5.70
CA ALA A 199 12.56 8.13 4.29
C ALA A 199 13.57 8.80 3.36
N SER A 200 13.88 10.07 3.58
CA SER A 200 14.86 10.81 2.78
C SER A 200 16.26 10.24 2.92
N THR A 201 16.66 9.90 4.14
CA THR A 201 17.96 9.27 4.42
C THR A 201 18.05 7.91 3.73
N PHE A 202 17.04 7.07 3.89
CA PHE A 202 16.98 5.75 3.25
C PHE A 202 17.09 5.85 1.74
N TYR A 203 16.28 6.70 1.09
CA TYR A 203 16.33 6.91 -0.34
C TYR A 203 17.70 7.41 -0.82
N THR A 204 18.28 8.38 -0.11
CA THR A 204 19.60 8.94 -0.44
C THR A 204 20.69 7.88 -0.37
N LEU A 205 20.70 7.07 0.70
CA LEU A 205 21.66 5.98 0.84
C LEU A 205 21.50 4.93 -0.27
N LEU A 206 20.29 4.54 -0.61
CA LEU A 206 20.04 3.60 -1.69
C LEU A 206 20.53 4.13 -3.05
N ARG A 207 20.42 5.43 -3.29
CA ARG A 207 20.87 6.05 -4.55
C ARG A 207 22.36 5.91 -4.79
N PHE A 208 23.17 5.78 -3.72
CA PHE A 208 24.59 5.48 -3.84
C PHE A 208 24.89 4.01 -4.15
N VAL A 209 23.95 3.12 -3.85
CA VAL A 209 24.12 1.66 -4.03
C VAL A 209 23.61 1.20 -5.41
N SER A 210 22.52 1.79 -5.89
CA SER A 210 21.86 1.39 -7.14
C SER A 210 21.51 2.58 -8.01
N THR A 211 21.79 2.46 -9.31
CA THR A 211 21.34 3.43 -10.33
C THR A 211 19.87 3.25 -10.69
N THR A 212 19.33 2.06 -10.48
CA THR A 212 17.96 1.63 -10.75
C THR A 212 17.13 1.49 -9.46
N VAL A 213 17.38 2.39 -8.50
CA VAL A 213 16.79 2.42 -7.15
C VAL A 213 15.26 2.23 -7.16
N LEU A 214 14.58 2.80 -8.14
CA LEU A 214 13.12 2.72 -8.22
C LEU A 214 12.64 1.26 -8.30
N TRP A 215 13.20 0.48 -9.22
CA TRP A 215 12.81 -0.91 -9.44
C TRP A 215 13.16 -1.81 -8.26
N ASP A 216 14.37 -1.67 -7.70
CA ASP A 216 14.81 -2.42 -6.54
C ASP A 216 13.93 -2.11 -5.31
N THR A 217 13.57 -0.83 -5.13
CA THR A 217 12.69 -0.41 -4.03
C THR A 217 11.27 -0.95 -4.19
N VAL A 218 10.71 -0.91 -5.40
CA VAL A 218 9.35 -1.43 -5.68
C VAL A 218 9.27 -2.93 -5.41
N GLN A 219 10.26 -3.70 -5.86
CA GLN A 219 10.31 -5.15 -5.61
C GLN A 219 10.48 -5.46 -4.11
N THR A 220 11.40 -4.77 -3.44
CA THR A 220 11.60 -4.90 -1.99
C THR A 220 10.33 -4.55 -1.22
N LEU A 221 9.63 -3.49 -1.65
CA LEU A 221 8.39 -3.05 -1.02
C LEU A 221 7.28 -4.09 -1.17
N GLY A 222 7.16 -4.75 -2.33
CA GLY A 222 6.24 -5.86 -2.53
C GLY A 222 6.48 -7.01 -1.54
N ALA A 223 7.76 -7.38 -1.32
CA ALA A 223 8.13 -8.38 -0.32
C ALA A 223 7.80 -7.93 1.12
N MET A 224 8.06 -6.66 1.45
CA MET A 224 7.73 -6.10 2.77
C MET A 224 6.23 -6.04 3.02
N ILE A 225 5.43 -5.72 2.00
CA ILE A 225 3.97 -5.73 2.06
C ILE A 225 3.46 -7.15 2.32
N ALA A 226 4.00 -8.15 1.61
CA ALA A 226 3.66 -9.55 1.84
C ALA A 226 3.98 -9.98 3.29
N PHE A 227 5.11 -9.52 3.84
CA PHE A 227 5.50 -9.78 5.21
C PHE A 227 4.51 -9.20 6.22
N TYR A 228 4.25 -7.89 6.19
CA TYR A 228 3.44 -7.29 7.24
C TYR A 228 1.95 -7.59 7.12
N TYR A 229 1.39 -7.70 5.90
CA TYR A 229 0.00 -8.15 5.73
C TYR A 229 -0.17 -9.62 6.12
N GLY A 230 0.81 -10.48 5.77
CA GLY A 230 0.80 -11.88 6.20
C GLY A 230 0.84 -12.02 7.72
N LEU A 231 1.71 -11.24 8.38
CA LEU A 231 1.79 -11.21 9.85
C LEU A 231 0.49 -10.70 10.48
N THR A 232 -0.09 -9.64 9.94
CA THR A 232 -1.38 -9.08 10.40
C THR A 232 -2.51 -10.08 10.22
N ALA A 233 -2.53 -10.81 9.11
CA ALA A 233 -3.53 -11.84 8.85
C ALA A 233 -3.47 -12.97 9.89
N PHE A 234 -2.27 -13.47 10.24
CA PHE A 234 -2.13 -14.47 11.31
C PHE A 234 -2.41 -13.92 12.70
N ALA A 235 -2.05 -12.66 12.96
CA ALA A 235 -2.43 -11.98 14.19
C ALA A 235 -3.95 -11.88 14.34
N ALA A 236 -4.67 -11.57 13.27
CA ALA A 236 -6.14 -11.55 13.25
C ALA A 236 -6.72 -12.94 13.50
N VAL A 237 -6.21 -14.00 12.84
CA VAL A 237 -6.63 -15.38 13.10
C VAL A 237 -6.48 -15.73 14.59
N TRP A 238 -5.33 -15.40 15.16
CA TRP A 238 -5.07 -15.67 16.59
C TRP A 238 -5.97 -14.85 17.52
N TYR A 239 -6.15 -13.56 17.25
CA TYR A 239 -6.97 -12.67 18.06
C TYR A 239 -8.43 -13.13 18.11
N PHE A 240 -9.01 -13.48 16.97
CA PHE A 240 -10.41 -13.90 16.86
C PHE A 240 -10.65 -15.38 17.13
N ARG A 241 -9.67 -16.14 17.64
CA ARG A 241 -9.79 -17.61 17.85
C ARG A 241 -11.00 -18.04 18.68
N GLY A 242 -11.43 -17.22 19.65
CA GLY A 242 -12.62 -17.49 20.47
C GLY A 242 -13.96 -17.30 19.74
N GLN A 243 -13.95 -16.76 18.51
CA GLN A 243 -15.16 -16.45 17.74
C GLN A 243 -15.34 -17.33 16.51
N TRP A 244 -14.38 -18.18 16.17
CA TRP A 244 -14.38 -18.95 14.91
C TRP A 244 -15.67 -19.73 14.69
N PHE A 245 -16.19 -20.39 15.72
CA PHE A 245 -17.32 -21.29 15.62
C PHE A 245 -18.66 -20.65 16.04
N ARG A 246 -18.71 -19.32 16.21
CA ARG A 246 -19.97 -18.63 16.55
C ARG A 246 -20.98 -18.61 15.40
N SER A 247 -20.49 -18.51 14.16
CA SER A 247 -21.32 -18.57 12.94
C SER A 247 -20.46 -18.93 11.72
N VAL A 248 -21.10 -19.41 10.66
CA VAL A 248 -20.43 -19.69 9.37
C VAL A 248 -19.72 -18.43 8.83
N ARG A 249 -20.33 -17.26 9.00
CA ARG A 249 -19.75 -15.99 8.61
C ARG A 249 -18.49 -15.68 9.43
N CYS A 250 -18.54 -15.85 10.76
CA CYS A 250 -17.34 -15.67 11.61
C CYS A 250 -16.25 -16.65 11.19
N PHE A 251 -16.56 -17.94 11.02
CA PHE A 251 -15.59 -18.94 10.59
C PHE A 251 -14.87 -18.53 9.30
N PHE A 252 -15.63 -18.12 8.30
CA PHE A 252 -15.04 -17.73 7.01
C PHE A 252 -14.18 -16.46 7.12
N PHE A 253 -14.68 -15.38 7.74
CA PHE A 253 -13.99 -14.08 7.75
C PHE A 253 -12.93 -13.93 8.85
N THR A 254 -12.96 -14.72 9.92
CA THR A 254 -11.96 -14.61 11.00
C THR A 254 -10.93 -15.72 11.01
N LEU A 255 -11.16 -16.83 10.31
CA LEU A 255 -10.22 -17.95 10.22
C LEU A 255 -9.81 -18.23 8.77
N VAL A 256 -10.76 -18.61 7.90
CA VAL A 256 -10.44 -19.14 6.58
C VAL A 256 -9.83 -18.08 5.67
N SER A 257 -10.50 -16.95 5.49
CA SER A 257 -10.05 -15.89 4.61
C SER A 257 -8.69 -15.29 5.04
N PRO A 258 -8.50 -14.82 6.30
CA PRO A 258 -7.20 -14.29 6.72
C PRO A 258 -6.15 -15.39 6.81
N GLY A 259 -6.50 -16.62 7.19
CA GLY A 259 -5.56 -17.75 7.26
C GLY A 259 -4.99 -18.11 5.89
N LEU A 260 -5.85 -18.27 4.88
CA LEU A 260 -5.42 -18.54 3.51
C LEU A 260 -4.67 -17.35 2.89
N GLY A 261 -5.15 -16.13 3.14
CA GLY A 261 -4.46 -14.91 2.70
C GLY A 261 -3.05 -14.79 3.30
N GLY A 262 -2.92 -15.00 4.60
CA GLY A 262 -1.62 -15.00 5.29
C GLY A 262 -0.68 -16.09 4.77
N LEU A 263 -1.18 -17.31 4.57
CA LEU A 263 -0.39 -18.41 4.01
C LEU A 263 0.08 -18.10 2.59
N PHE A 264 -0.80 -17.57 1.74
CA PHE A 264 -0.46 -17.15 0.38
C PHE A 264 0.64 -16.08 0.39
N LEU A 265 0.49 -15.03 1.21
CA LEU A 265 1.46 -13.93 1.30
C LEU A 265 2.83 -14.39 1.82
N PHE A 266 2.88 -15.26 2.83
CA PHE A 266 4.15 -15.82 3.30
C PHE A 266 4.77 -16.80 2.31
N SER A 267 3.97 -17.56 1.57
CA SER A 267 4.49 -18.40 0.48
C SER A 267 5.10 -17.55 -0.63
N LEU A 268 4.41 -16.47 -0.99
CA LEU A 268 4.91 -15.49 -1.96
C LEU A 268 6.20 -14.83 -1.48
N LEU A 269 6.26 -14.40 -0.22
CA LEU A 269 7.49 -13.84 0.38
C LEU A 269 8.65 -14.84 0.29
N GLY A 270 8.42 -16.11 0.65
CA GLY A 270 9.44 -17.16 0.58
C GLY A 270 9.95 -17.40 -0.85
N LEU A 271 9.04 -17.42 -1.82
CA LEU A 271 9.40 -17.55 -3.24
C LEU A 271 10.15 -16.32 -3.76
N THR A 272 9.68 -15.12 -3.41
CA THR A 272 10.37 -13.87 -3.77
C THR A 272 11.77 -13.80 -3.17
N LEU A 273 11.94 -14.18 -1.90
CA LEU A 273 13.27 -14.26 -1.28
C LEU A 273 14.19 -15.27 -1.96
N LYS A 274 13.65 -16.44 -2.33
CA LYS A 274 14.41 -17.45 -3.08
C LYS A 274 14.83 -16.93 -4.45
N ASP A 275 13.91 -16.37 -5.22
CA ASP A 275 14.18 -15.90 -6.58
C ASP A 275 15.09 -14.66 -6.57
N SER A 276 14.99 -13.80 -5.57
CA SER A 276 15.83 -12.60 -5.41
C SER A 276 17.26 -12.87 -4.92
N LEU A 277 17.61 -14.14 -4.61
CA LEU A 277 19.00 -14.53 -4.44
C LEU A 277 19.79 -14.41 -5.75
N ASP A 278 19.13 -14.63 -6.88
CA ASP A 278 19.73 -14.47 -8.20
C ASP A 278 19.93 -12.96 -8.49
N PRO A 279 21.16 -12.53 -8.82
CA PRO A 279 21.45 -11.15 -9.16
C PRO A 279 20.64 -10.60 -10.34
N SER A 280 20.16 -11.46 -11.23
CA SER A 280 19.34 -11.07 -12.38
C SER A 280 17.91 -10.70 -12.01
N TYR A 281 17.47 -11.00 -10.78
CA TYR A 281 16.14 -10.64 -10.30
C TYR A 281 16.02 -9.12 -10.07
N GLY A 282 14.96 -8.52 -10.56
CA GLY A 282 14.73 -7.06 -10.45
C GLY A 282 15.58 -6.28 -11.45
N SER A 283 16.39 -5.36 -10.96
CA SER A 283 17.23 -4.46 -11.79
C SER A 283 18.57 -5.03 -12.21
N GLY A 284 18.95 -6.21 -11.72
CA GLY A 284 20.30 -6.76 -11.86
C GLY A 284 21.33 -6.17 -10.87
N SER A 285 20.91 -5.31 -9.96
CA SER A 285 21.77 -4.77 -8.90
C SER A 285 22.12 -5.85 -7.88
N GLN A 286 23.38 -5.89 -7.44
CA GLN A 286 23.86 -6.94 -6.52
C GLN A 286 24.80 -6.39 -5.45
N ILE A 287 24.83 -7.05 -4.29
CA ILE A 287 25.77 -6.83 -3.22
C ILE A 287 26.41 -8.19 -2.87
N PHE A 288 27.73 -8.29 -2.94
CA PHE A 288 28.48 -9.53 -2.69
C PHE A 288 28.01 -10.75 -3.51
N GLY A 289 27.53 -10.54 -4.73
CA GLY A 289 27.04 -11.62 -5.60
C GLY A 289 25.62 -12.09 -5.30
N VAL A 290 24.89 -11.38 -4.43
CA VAL A 290 23.48 -11.63 -4.10
C VAL A 290 22.62 -10.48 -4.58
N GLY A 291 21.43 -10.75 -5.09
CA GLY A 291 20.53 -9.72 -5.59
C GLY A 291 20.17 -8.68 -4.53
N LEU A 292 20.18 -7.41 -4.93
CA LEU A 292 19.95 -6.28 -4.02
C LEU A 292 18.58 -6.35 -3.32
N VAL A 293 17.56 -6.83 -4.00
CA VAL A 293 16.19 -7.00 -3.44
C VAL A 293 16.19 -7.95 -2.24
N PHE A 294 16.93 -9.07 -2.33
CA PHE A 294 17.08 -10.00 -1.21
C PHE A 294 17.75 -9.34 -0.02
N VAL A 295 18.89 -8.67 -0.26
CA VAL A 295 19.66 -8.01 0.80
C VAL A 295 18.84 -6.93 1.49
N LEU A 296 18.17 -6.08 0.73
CA LEU A 296 17.31 -5.00 1.28
C LEU A 296 16.15 -5.59 2.11
N THR A 297 15.44 -6.59 1.57
CA THR A 297 14.32 -7.22 2.29
C THR A 297 14.79 -7.81 3.61
N LEU A 298 15.88 -8.56 3.60
CA LEU A 298 16.42 -9.20 4.79
C LEU A 298 16.90 -8.15 5.82
N VAL A 299 17.64 -7.14 5.38
CA VAL A 299 18.14 -6.06 6.24
C VAL A 299 16.99 -5.31 6.90
N LEU A 300 15.93 -4.98 6.17
CA LEU A 300 14.76 -4.27 6.72
C LEU A 300 13.99 -5.13 7.74
N ILE A 301 13.79 -6.43 7.46
CA ILE A 301 13.16 -7.35 8.42
C ILE A 301 14.01 -7.48 9.68
N LEU A 302 15.31 -7.71 9.53
CA LEU A 302 16.23 -7.83 10.67
C LEU A 302 16.31 -6.54 11.49
N LEU A 303 16.35 -5.38 10.82
CA LEU A 303 16.29 -4.08 11.48
C LEU A 303 15.01 -3.94 12.31
N GLY A 304 13.87 -4.31 11.76
CA GLY A 304 12.60 -4.32 12.48
C GLY A 304 12.62 -5.21 13.71
N VAL A 305 13.16 -6.42 13.58
CA VAL A 305 13.32 -7.36 14.71
C VAL A 305 14.26 -6.80 15.78
N VAL A 306 15.41 -6.23 15.39
CA VAL A 306 16.35 -5.61 16.32
C VAL A 306 15.70 -4.45 17.07
N LEU A 307 15.00 -3.56 16.36
CA LEU A 307 14.28 -2.44 16.99
C LEU A 307 13.20 -2.95 17.96
N MET A 308 12.46 -3.99 17.60
CA MET A 308 11.48 -4.63 18.46
C MET A 308 12.14 -5.20 19.73
N LEU A 309 13.26 -5.91 19.61
CA LEU A 309 13.98 -6.47 20.75
C LEU A 309 14.57 -5.38 21.66
N VAL A 310 15.12 -4.31 21.08
CA VAL A 310 15.58 -3.15 21.85
C VAL A 310 14.42 -2.53 22.63
N GLN A 311 13.26 -2.40 21.99
CA GLN A 311 12.10 -1.83 22.64
C GLN A 311 11.49 -2.77 23.69
N TYR A 312 11.53 -4.08 23.47
CA TYR A 312 11.14 -5.08 24.48
C TYR A 312 11.89 -4.90 25.80
N VAL A 313 13.19 -4.57 25.73
CA VAL A 313 14.01 -4.31 26.92
C VAL A 313 13.70 -2.92 27.52
N ARG A 314 13.44 -1.91 26.67
CA ARG A 314 13.24 -0.52 27.12
C ARG A 314 11.83 -0.23 27.64
N ALA A 315 10.82 -0.86 27.08
CA ALA A 315 9.41 -0.65 27.42
C ALA A 315 8.69 -1.99 27.68
N PRO A 316 9.08 -2.76 28.71
CA PRO A 316 8.49 -4.06 28.99
C PRO A 316 7.00 -4.01 29.34
N SER A 317 6.51 -2.88 29.87
CA SER A 317 5.10 -2.65 30.19
C SER A 317 4.20 -2.73 28.94
N PHE A 318 4.64 -2.19 27.82
CA PHE A 318 3.92 -2.29 26.55
C PHE A 318 3.74 -3.77 26.12
N PHE A 319 4.80 -4.56 26.17
CA PHE A 319 4.75 -5.98 25.75
C PHE A 319 3.98 -6.87 26.72
N ARG A 320 3.80 -6.45 27.98
CA ARG A 320 2.92 -7.11 28.95
C ARG A 320 1.46 -6.70 28.84
N GLY A 321 1.13 -5.73 28.00
CA GLY A 321 -0.23 -5.19 27.88
C GLY A 321 -0.67 -4.24 29.00
N GLU A 322 0.24 -3.85 29.91
CA GLU A 322 -0.09 -3.03 31.08
C GLU A 322 -0.53 -1.62 30.68
N VAL A 323 0.00 -1.08 29.57
CA VAL A 323 -0.33 0.27 29.06
C VAL A 323 -1.75 0.30 28.51
N ILE A 324 -2.19 -0.77 27.82
CA ILE A 324 -3.55 -0.88 27.27
C ILE A 324 -4.56 -0.95 28.42
N ALA A 325 -4.28 -1.79 29.42
CA ALA A 325 -5.13 -1.91 30.62
C ALA A 325 -5.25 -0.58 31.37
N ARG A 326 -4.17 0.21 31.47
CA ARG A 326 -4.18 1.53 32.10
C ARG A 326 -4.99 2.56 31.32
N SER A 327 -4.96 2.52 29.98
CA SER A 327 -5.76 3.38 29.12
C SER A 327 -7.25 3.09 29.28
N ASP A 328 -7.62 1.81 29.33
CA ASP A 328 -9.01 1.39 29.54
C ASP A 328 -9.52 1.80 30.93
N ALA A 329 -8.69 1.64 31.97
CA ALA A 329 -9.01 2.07 33.35
C ALA A 329 -9.23 3.58 33.45
N VAL A 330 -8.39 4.40 32.82
CA VAL A 330 -8.55 5.87 32.80
C VAL A 330 -9.83 6.27 32.07
N THR A 331 -10.19 5.55 31.00
CA THR A 331 -11.43 5.81 30.26
C THR A 331 -12.67 5.44 31.07
N GLU A 332 -12.62 4.36 31.84
CA GLU A 332 -13.71 3.98 32.76
C GLU A 332 -13.85 4.93 33.94
N GLU A 333 -12.73 5.35 34.55
CA GLU A 333 -12.76 6.35 35.63
C GLU A 333 -13.34 7.68 35.15
N THR A 334 -12.91 8.15 33.99
CA THR A 334 -13.44 9.41 33.40
C THR A 334 -14.94 9.30 33.06
N LYS A 335 -15.42 8.16 32.59
CA LYS A 335 -16.85 7.91 32.36
C LYS A 335 -17.62 7.92 33.67
N THR A 336 -17.08 7.26 34.70
CA THR A 336 -17.73 7.20 36.02
C THR A 336 -17.79 8.56 36.67
N GLU A 337 -16.75 9.40 36.59
CA GLU A 337 -16.77 10.77 37.08
C GLU A 337 -17.76 11.65 36.31
N THR A 338 -17.82 11.53 34.98
CA THR A 338 -18.77 12.30 34.15
C THR A 338 -20.22 11.91 34.44
N ASP A 339 -20.47 10.62 34.66
CA ASP A 339 -21.81 10.12 35.06
C ASP A 339 -22.21 10.55 36.47
N LEU A 340 -21.24 10.71 37.39
CA LEU A 340 -21.46 11.17 38.75
C LEU A 340 -21.67 12.69 38.87
N GLU A 341 -21.01 13.46 38.00
CA GLU A 341 -21.15 14.93 38.01
C GLU A 341 -22.39 15.43 37.28
N GLY A 342 -23.18 14.57 36.61
CA GLY A 342 -24.48 14.90 36.00
C GLY A 342 -24.44 16.06 35.00
N GLY A 343 -23.29 16.43 34.53
CA GLY A 343 -23.07 17.59 33.70
C GLY A 343 -22.69 17.23 32.27
N ALA A 344 -23.54 17.67 31.35
CA ALA A 344 -23.31 17.56 29.92
C ALA A 344 -21.94 18.16 29.51
N ALA A 345 -20.92 17.37 29.40
CA ALA A 345 -19.73 17.70 28.62
C ALA A 345 -20.07 17.45 27.15
N ALA A 346 -20.23 18.53 26.39
CA ALA A 346 -20.51 18.49 24.98
C ALA A 346 -19.41 17.70 24.24
N PRO A 347 -19.77 16.84 23.27
CA PRO A 347 -18.80 16.18 22.44
C PRO A 347 -18.01 17.23 21.65
N PHE A 348 -16.72 16.99 21.52
CA PHE A 348 -15.78 17.82 20.78
C PHE A 348 -16.31 18.05 19.36
N ARG A 349 -16.98 19.19 19.14
CA ARG A 349 -17.37 19.65 17.81
C ARG A 349 -16.13 20.18 17.12
N ALA A 350 -15.67 19.47 16.12
CA ALA A 350 -14.76 20.02 15.14
C ALA A 350 -15.41 21.28 14.54
N ALA A 351 -14.77 22.41 14.70
CA ALA A 351 -15.17 23.64 14.04
C ALA A 351 -15.09 23.46 12.53
N SER A 352 -16.21 23.73 11.88
CA SER A 352 -16.39 23.79 10.42
C SER A 352 -15.44 24.76 9.73
#